data_7b86f4c08e03cf74ffc420af8652e8b2
#
_entry.id   7b86f4c08e03cf74ffc420af8652e8b2
#
_cell.length_a   1.000
_cell.length_b   1.000
_cell.length_c   1.000
_cell.angle_alpha   90.00
_cell.angle_beta   90.00
_cell.angle_gamma   90.00
#
_symmetry.space_group_name_H-M   'P 1'
#
loop_
_entity.id
_entity.type
_entity.pdbx_description
1 polymer ?
#
loop_
_entity_poly.entity_id
_entity_poly.type
_entity_poly.pdbx_seq_one_letter_code
_entity_poly.pdbx_strand_id
1 'polypeptide(L)'
;MESLFWGAVLRFVQALIQATPTILVGLIVAGVFRRLLGHAGTRRLFGENTWRTLPQAWAVGMLLPVCSLGVIPVVREMRRAGVSGGAILAFGLTAPLFNPISVLYGLTLADPIVIITFSFCSLMIVTVVGIAWDKLFPHTAAAELEPPTVGFGAKRMLAVAVFSARELAGPSSLYIAAGLLGVAILSLILPAGYLQTAAEHDDPWAPLFMTAVAVPAYATPMAAMVQLASMFQHGNSVGAAFALLVLGAGANIGLVVWMIRMYGLRRSAAWFALLIAVVVGLAYGVDKPLYPHGVEPAGHTHAFDIYCAPFQPGTSGAFSLAWRMLSEKIAPHEIVALIVTGLFLMAGIALARWDRGGRLERWLERRPEKQPRGDIVLPGPVLGGIALVGLIGVSVLGCYIYYPPPSEIFEEMGIINVEVASAASSRNWDTALYWIPIYDDWTRKLQVSMFLRGEQLTPYRRAKANVLRDKLELLEHEVEDQEVDEARQLGIAVNRAFLRIKAAYSP
;
A
#
# COMPACT_ATOMS: atom_id res chain seq x y z
N MET A 1 6.90 29.91 2.00
CA MET A 1 5.57 29.44 1.53
C MET A 1 5.65 28.62 0.26
N GLU A 2 6.52 29.01 -0.71
CA GLU A 2 6.70 28.25 -1.96
C GLU A 2 7.20 26.82 -1.72
N SER A 3 8.21 26.64 -0.86
CA SER A 3 8.75 25.31 -0.49
C SER A 3 7.71 24.40 0.16
N LEU A 4 6.87 24.92 1.05
CA LEU A 4 5.79 24.14 1.68
C LEU A 4 4.74 23.71 0.65
N PHE A 5 4.31 24.61 -0.24
CA PHE A 5 3.34 24.29 -1.28
C PHE A 5 3.87 23.19 -2.23
N TRP A 6 5.07 23.38 -2.79
CA TRP A 6 5.66 22.39 -3.68
C TRP A 6 6.03 21.10 -2.96
N GLY A 7 6.36 21.15 -1.69
CA GLY A 7 6.54 19.97 -0.84
C GLY A 7 5.25 19.14 -0.71
N ALA A 8 4.14 19.80 -0.42
CA ALA A 8 2.83 19.13 -0.33
C ALA A 8 2.38 18.55 -1.67
N VAL A 9 2.60 19.29 -2.78
CA VAL A 9 2.34 18.78 -4.13
C VAL A 9 3.22 17.57 -4.44
N LEU A 10 4.50 17.62 -4.11
CA LEU A 10 5.41 16.49 -4.27
C LEU A 10 4.91 15.25 -3.53
N ARG A 11 4.58 15.38 -2.24
CA ARG A 11 4.07 14.25 -1.42
C ARG A 11 2.76 13.69 -1.97
N PHE A 12 1.84 14.54 -2.39
CA PHE A 12 0.60 14.11 -3.03
C PHE A 12 0.85 13.30 -4.31
N VAL A 13 1.71 13.80 -5.20
CA VAL A 13 2.01 13.15 -6.47
C VAL A 13 2.79 11.86 -6.27
N GLN A 14 3.78 11.83 -5.35
CA GLN A 14 4.49 10.60 -4.98
C GLN A 14 3.53 9.52 -4.47
N ALA A 15 2.63 9.88 -3.54
CA ALA A 15 1.63 8.96 -3.02
C ALA A 15 0.67 8.46 -4.12
N LEU A 16 0.27 9.32 -5.07
CA LEU A 16 -0.55 8.94 -6.21
C LEU A 16 0.18 7.96 -7.13
N ILE A 17 1.43 8.23 -7.50
CA ILE A 17 2.25 7.37 -8.35
C ILE A 17 2.37 5.97 -7.74
N GLN A 18 2.78 5.89 -6.47
CA GLN A 18 2.93 4.63 -5.74
C GLN A 18 1.61 3.87 -5.57
N ALA A 19 0.49 4.58 -5.41
CA ALA A 19 -0.83 3.97 -5.25
C ALA A 19 -1.44 3.47 -6.57
N THR A 20 -1.07 4.06 -7.70
CA THR A 20 -1.73 3.84 -8.99
C THR A 20 -1.81 2.37 -9.43
N PRO A 21 -0.74 1.54 -9.32
CA PRO A 21 -0.84 0.12 -9.67
C PRO A 21 -1.91 -0.62 -8.86
N THR A 22 -1.97 -0.38 -7.56
CA THR A 22 -2.92 -1.04 -6.65
C THR A 22 -4.34 -0.46 -6.76
N ILE A 23 -4.50 0.81 -7.11
CA ILE A 23 -5.79 1.42 -7.47
C ILE A 23 -6.33 0.78 -8.74
N LEU A 24 -5.49 0.59 -9.76
CA LEU A 24 -5.88 -0.05 -11.03
C LEU A 24 -6.39 -1.47 -10.80
N VAL A 25 -5.67 -2.26 -9.98
CA VAL A 25 -6.13 -3.61 -9.59
C VAL A 25 -7.49 -3.54 -8.90
N GLY A 26 -7.68 -2.64 -7.96
CA GLY A 26 -8.95 -2.46 -7.24
C GLY A 26 -10.12 -2.12 -8.18
N LEU A 27 -9.89 -1.25 -9.16
CA LEU A 27 -10.90 -0.90 -10.18
C LEU A 27 -11.28 -2.10 -11.05
N ILE A 28 -10.29 -2.89 -11.49
CA ILE A 28 -10.53 -4.10 -12.29
C ILE A 28 -11.29 -5.14 -11.46
N VAL A 29 -10.91 -5.38 -10.21
CA VAL A 29 -11.57 -6.31 -9.30
C VAL A 29 -13.03 -5.89 -9.06
N ALA A 30 -13.29 -4.61 -8.83
CA ALA A 30 -14.65 -4.10 -8.70
C ALA A 30 -15.47 -4.32 -9.98
N GLY A 31 -14.85 -4.14 -11.15
CA GLY A 31 -15.46 -4.43 -12.44
C GLY A 31 -15.77 -5.93 -12.62
N VAL A 32 -14.88 -6.81 -12.19
CA VAL A 32 -15.10 -8.27 -12.17
C VAL A 32 -16.28 -8.63 -11.26
N PHE A 33 -16.32 -8.07 -10.05
CA PHE A 33 -17.44 -8.30 -9.12
C PHE A 33 -18.76 -7.86 -9.74
N ARG A 34 -18.80 -6.70 -10.36
CA ARG A 34 -20.03 -6.15 -10.97
C ARG A 34 -20.47 -6.91 -12.22
N ARG A 35 -19.54 -7.23 -13.13
CA ARG A 35 -19.87 -7.64 -14.50
C ARG A 35 -19.69 -9.12 -14.78
N LEU A 36 -18.86 -9.84 -13.97
CA LEU A 36 -18.60 -11.27 -14.16
C LEU A 36 -19.24 -12.13 -13.08
N LEU A 37 -19.04 -11.78 -11.80
CA LEU A 37 -19.61 -12.53 -10.68
C LEU A 37 -21.07 -12.18 -10.41
N GLY A 38 -21.47 -10.93 -10.62
CA GLY A 38 -22.77 -10.42 -10.22
C GLY A 38 -22.91 -10.34 -8.70
N HIS A 39 -24.06 -9.89 -8.22
CA HIS A 39 -24.30 -9.72 -6.78
C HIS A 39 -24.37 -11.08 -6.04
N ALA A 40 -25.00 -12.09 -6.66
CA ALA A 40 -25.09 -13.43 -6.08
C ALA A 40 -23.72 -14.09 -5.94
N GLY A 41 -22.84 -13.99 -6.98
CA GLY A 41 -21.48 -14.53 -6.93
C GLY A 41 -20.61 -13.79 -5.92
N THR A 42 -20.75 -12.47 -5.83
CA THR A 42 -20.04 -11.66 -4.83
C THR A 42 -20.44 -12.05 -3.41
N ARG A 43 -21.74 -12.21 -3.10
CA ARG A 43 -22.17 -12.67 -1.77
C ARG A 43 -21.62 -14.05 -1.41
N ARG A 44 -21.60 -15.00 -2.37
CA ARG A 44 -21.00 -16.33 -2.15
C ARG A 44 -19.52 -16.25 -1.82
N LEU A 45 -18.79 -15.40 -2.53
CA LEU A 45 -17.35 -15.18 -2.28
C LEU A 45 -17.09 -14.72 -0.86
N PHE A 46 -18.02 -13.97 -0.24
CA PHE A 46 -17.88 -13.44 1.11
C PHE A 46 -18.76 -14.17 2.16
N GLY A 47 -19.19 -15.42 1.89
CA GLY A 47 -19.77 -16.31 2.90
C GLY A 47 -21.26 -16.15 3.17
N GLU A 48 -22.03 -15.46 2.33
CA GLU A 48 -23.50 -15.36 2.36
C GLU A 48 -24.08 -14.92 3.75
N ASN A 49 -23.39 -14.04 4.46
CA ASN A 49 -23.76 -13.55 5.78
C ASN A 49 -23.86 -14.64 6.87
N THR A 50 -23.02 -15.65 6.81
CA THR A 50 -22.85 -16.69 7.84
C THR A 50 -21.72 -16.32 8.81
N TRP A 51 -21.48 -17.17 9.83
CA TRP A 51 -20.32 -17.00 10.73
C TRP A 51 -18.96 -17.00 10.03
N ARG A 52 -18.88 -17.58 8.82
CA ARG A 52 -17.67 -17.64 7.99
C ARG A 52 -17.38 -16.32 7.27
N THR A 53 -18.32 -15.40 7.23
CA THR A 53 -18.24 -14.16 6.43
C THR A 53 -17.03 -13.32 6.80
N LEU A 54 -16.76 -13.12 8.09
CA LEU A 54 -15.62 -12.28 8.53
C LEU A 54 -14.26 -12.92 8.25
N PRO A 55 -13.98 -14.18 8.67
CA PRO A 55 -12.73 -14.84 8.33
C PRO A 55 -12.53 -14.97 6.81
N GLN A 56 -13.60 -15.21 6.06
CA GLN A 56 -13.53 -15.33 4.60
C GLN A 56 -13.24 -13.97 3.94
N ALA A 57 -13.85 -12.88 4.41
CA ALA A 57 -13.55 -11.53 3.95
C ALA A 57 -12.09 -11.15 4.25
N TRP A 58 -11.60 -11.50 5.44
CA TRP A 58 -10.20 -11.33 5.82
C TRP A 58 -9.26 -12.12 4.89
N ALA A 59 -9.51 -13.41 4.66
CA ALA A 59 -8.67 -14.25 3.83
C ALA A 59 -8.65 -13.80 2.36
N VAL A 60 -9.82 -13.45 1.80
CA VAL A 60 -9.91 -12.88 0.44
C VAL A 60 -9.19 -11.54 0.35
N GLY A 61 -9.30 -10.71 1.40
CA GLY A 61 -8.58 -9.44 1.48
C GLY A 61 -7.06 -9.63 1.41
N MET A 62 -6.52 -10.57 2.16
CA MET A 62 -5.08 -10.88 2.18
C MET A 62 -4.51 -11.38 0.84
N LEU A 63 -5.36 -11.91 -0.04
CA LEU A 63 -4.93 -12.38 -1.35
C LEU A 63 -4.91 -11.28 -2.42
N LEU A 64 -5.55 -10.15 -2.17
CA LEU A 64 -5.68 -9.07 -3.15
C LEU A 64 -4.53 -8.06 -3.03
N PRO A 65 -3.77 -7.81 -4.10
CA PRO A 65 -2.71 -6.79 -4.08
C PRO A 65 -3.30 -5.38 -4.30
N VAL A 66 -4.13 -4.93 -3.36
CA VAL A 66 -4.75 -3.60 -3.36
C VAL A 66 -4.30 -2.78 -2.15
N CYS A 67 -4.32 -1.46 -2.29
CA CYS A 67 -4.13 -0.52 -1.18
C CYS A 67 -5.47 -0.02 -0.64
N SER A 68 -5.45 0.71 0.45
CA SER A 68 -6.68 1.28 1.05
C SER A 68 -7.42 2.29 0.15
N LEU A 69 -6.80 2.83 -0.88
CA LEU A 69 -7.47 3.62 -1.93
C LEU A 69 -8.08 2.71 -3.00
N GLY A 70 -7.34 1.68 -3.42
CA GLY A 70 -7.80 0.70 -4.41
C GLY A 70 -8.93 -0.19 -3.89
N VAL A 71 -9.07 -0.36 -2.58
CA VAL A 71 -10.18 -1.12 -1.98
C VAL A 71 -11.53 -0.40 -2.09
N ILE A 72 -11.55 0.94 -2.21
CA ILE A 72 -12.78 1.74 -2.20
C ILE A 72 -13.78 1.31 -3.30
N PRO A 73 -13.42 1.17 -4.59
CA PRO A 73 -14.35 0.68 -5.59
C PRO A 73 -14.85 -0.75 -5.30
N VAL A 74 -14.01 -1.59 -4.67
CA VAL A 74 -14.38 -2.97 -4.33
C VAL A 74 -15.43 -3.01 -3.22
N VAL A 75 -15.23 -2.29 -2.11
CA VAL A 75 -16.20 -2.24 -1.00
C VAL A 75 -17.52 -1.59 -1.41
N ARG A 76 -17.49 -0.69 -2.40
CA ARG A 76 -18.70 -0.12 -3.00
C ARG A 76 -19.51 -1.20 -3.71
N GLU A 77 -18.88 -2.07 -4.48
CA GLU A 77 -19.56 -3.19 -5.15
C GLU A 77 -20.03 -4.26 -4.16
N MET A 78 -19.23 -4.57 -3.12
CA MET A 78 -19.67 -5.46 -2.04
C MET A 78 -20.96 -4.95 -1.38
N ARG A 79 -21.04 -3.64 -1.11
CA ARG A 79 -22.24 -3.02 -0.55
C ARG A 79 -23.43 -3.11 -1.50
N ARG A 80 -23.26 -2.84 -2.79
CA ARG A 80 -24.30 -2.99 -3.81
C ARG A 80 -24.80 -4.43 -3.92
N ALA A 81 -23.89 -5.38 -3.75
CA ALA A 81 -24.22 -6.81 -3.72
C ALA A 81 -24.97 -7.26 -2.45
N GLY A 82 -25.07 -6.40 -1.43
CA GLY A 82 -25.74 -6.72 -0.16
C GLY A 82 -24.90 -7.62 0.76
N VAL A 83 -23.57 -7.52 0.67
CA VAL A 83 -22.65 -8.12 1.66
C VAL A 83 -22.82 -7.39 2.99
N SER A 84 -22.70 -8.11 4.13
CA SER A 84 -22.84 -7.50 5.45
C SER A 84 -21.85 -6.37 5.67
N GLY A 85 -22.26 -5.37 6.46
CA GLY A 85 -21.40 -4.21 6.75
C GLY A 85 -20.12 -4.61 7.45
N GLY A 86 -20.19 -5.56 8.39
CA GLY A 86 -19.02 -6.11 9.07
C GLY A 86 -18.03 -6.77 8.11
N ALA A 87 -18.49 -7.53 7.12
CA ALA A 87 -17.63 -8.15 6.11
C ALA A 87 -16.99 -7.10 5.18
N ILE A 88 -17.74 -6.07 4.79
CA ILE A 88 -17.22 -4.95 4.00
C ILE A 88 -16.07 -4.26 4.73
N LEU A 89 -16.26 -3.98 6.02
CA LEU A 89 -15.26 -3.32 6.85
C LEU A 89 -14.05 -4.24 7.14
N ALA A 90 -14.31 -5.54 7.36
CA ALA A 90 -13.25 -6.54 7.52
C ALA A 90 -12.36 -6.60 6.27
N PHE A 91 -12.96 -6.73 5.09
CA PHE A 91 -12.25 -6.74 3.82
C PHE A 91 -11.53 -5.40 3.56
N GLY A 92 -12.23 -4.28 3.77
CA GLY A 92 -11.71 -2.94 3.54
C GLY A 92 -10.47 -2.61 4.37
N LEU A 93 -10.41 -3.14 5.60
CA LEU A 93 -9.28 -2.95 6.50
C LEU A 93 -8.12 -3.91 6.19
N THR A 94 -8.40 -5.18 5.84
CA THR A 94 -7.34 -6.21 5.71
C THR A 94 -6.70 -6.26 4.35
N ALA A 95 -7.43 -6.02 3.27
CA ALA A 95 -6.88 -6.06 1.92
C ALA A 95 -5.65 -5.15 1.73
N PRO A 96 -5.60 -3.94 2.31
CA PRO A 96 -4.41 -3.10 2.23
C PRO A 96 -3.32 -3.42 3.26
N LEU A 97 -3.55 -4.27 4.26
CA LEU A 97 -2.55 -4.55 5.30
C LEU A 97 -1.53 -5.59 4.85
N PHE A 98 -2.03 -6.74 4.45
CA PHE A 98 -1.24 -7.94 4.21
C PHE A 98 -1.54 -8.51 2.82
N ASN A 99 -1.11 -7.82 1.78
CA ASN A 99 -1.12 -8.42 0.47
C ASN A 99 0.11 -9.35 0.29
N PRO A 100 0.10 -10.27 -0.68
CA PRO A 100 1.20 -11.22 -0.85
C PRO A 100 2.58 -10.59 -1.04
N ILE A 101 2.65 -9.41 -1.67
CA ILE A 101 3.90 -8.68 -1.92
C ILE A 101 4.47 -8.16 -0.60
N SER A 102 3.62 -7.54 0.24
CA SER A 102 4.04 -6.99 1.52
C SER A 102 4.34 -8.08 2.56
N VAL A 103 3.57 -9.17 2.56
CA VAL A 103 3.85 -10.33 3.44
C VAL A 103 5.19 -10.97 3.10
N LEU A 104 5.51 -11.15 1.83
CA LEU A 104 6.80 -11.67 1.39
C LEU A 104 7.96 -10.80 1.89
N TYR A 105 7.81 -9.48 1.79
CA TYR A 105 8.79 -8.52 2.29
C TYR A 105 8.96 -8.66 3.81
N GLY A 106 7.86 -8.63 4.55
CA GLY A 106 7.89 -8.75 6.01
C GLY A 106 8.50 -10.06 6.51
N LEU A 107 8.12 -11.20 5.94
CA LEU A 107 8.67 -12.53 6.29
C LEU A 107 10.16 -12.67 5.98
N THR A 108 10.67 -11.90 5.02
CA THR A 108 12.10 -11.98 4.64
C THR A 108 12.97 -11.08 5.51
N LEU A 109 12.49 -9.91 5.90
CA LEU A 109 13.29 -8.85 6.53
C LEU A 109 13.00 -8.64 8.00
N ALA A 110 11.80 -8.99 8.47
CA ALA A 110 11.46 -8.98 9.89
C ALA A 110 11.46 -10.40 10.49
N ASP A 111 11.29 -10.50 11.79
CA ASP A 111 11.07 -11.81 12.44
C ASP A 111 9.71 -12.37 11.96
N PRO A 112 9.66 -13.57 11.37
CA PRO A 112 8.42 -14.19 10.92
C PRO A 112 7.33 -14.26 12.01
N ILE A 113 7.71 -14.40 13.29
CA ILE A 113 6.77 -14.42 14.41
C ILE A 113 6.00 -13.10 14.49
N VAL A 114 6.66 -11.98 14.29
CA VAL A 114 6.03 -10.64 14.31
C VAL A 114 4.96 -10.55 13.21
N ILE A 115 5.30 -10.93 11.98
CA ILE A 115 4.37 -10.84 10.85
C ILE A 115 3.17 -11.79 11.04
N ILE A 116 3.41 -13.00 11.54
CA ILE A 116 2.34 -13.97 11.85
C ILE A 116 1.44 -13.41 12.97
N THR A 117 2.04 -12.87 14.03
CA THR A 117 1.27 -12.28 15.15
C THR A 117 0.47 -11.07 14.69
N PHE A 118 1.04 -10.17 13.89
CA PHE A 118 0.32 -9.02 13.33
C PHE A 118 -0.83 -9.45 12.42
N SER A 119 -0.63 -10.50 11.62
CA SER A 119 -1.70 -11.08 10.79
C SER A 119 -2.82 -11.65 11.66
N PHE A 120 -2.50 -12.35 12.75
CA PHE A 120 -3.48 -12.85 13.70
C PHE A 120 -4.20 -11.71 14.44
N CYS A 121 -3.49 -10.68 14.88
CA CYS A 121 -4.10 -9.48 15.47
C CYS A 121 -5.05 -8.79 14.48
N SER A 122 -4.70 -8.73 13.19
CA SER A 122 -5.61 -8.17 12.17
C SER A 122 -6.90 -8.99 12.05
N LEU A 123 -6.83 -10.33 12.11
CA LEU A 123 -8.00 -11.20 12.16
C LEU A 123 -8.85 -10.93 13.41
N MET A 124 -8.23 -10.74 14.58
CA MET A 124 -8.93 -10.37 15.81
C MET A 124 -9.64 -9.03 15.66
N ILE A 125 -8.95 -8.00 15.16
CA ILE A 125 -9.52 -6.67 14.94
C ILE A 125 -10.77 -6.75 14.07
N VAL A 126 -10.66 -7.35 12.88
CA VAL A 126 -11.79 -7.40 11.94
C VAL A 126 -12.94 -8.26 12.46
N THR A 127 -12.63 -9.30 13.24
CA THR A 127 -13.66 -10.13 13.85
C THR A 127 -14.41 -9.35 14.92
N VAL A 128 -13.71 -8.71 15.85
CA VAL A 128 -14.33 -7.92 16.93
C VAL A 128 -15.15 -6.75 16.36
N VAL A 129 -14.51 -5.95 15.50
CA VAL A 129 -15.12 -4.73 14.94
C VAL A 129 -16.25 -5.09 13.94
N GLY A 130 -16.09 -6.18 13.17
CA GLY A 130 -17.09 -6.68 12.23
C GLY A 130 -18.33 -7.24 12.93
N ILE A 131 -18.15 -8.07 13.98
CA ILE A 131 -19.25 -8.59 14.79
C ILE A 131 -20.00 -7.44 15.48
N ALA A 132 -19.25 -6.50 16.06
CA ALA A 132 -19.87 -5.33 16.71
C ALA A 132 -20.70 -4.53 15.70
N TRP A 133 -20.17 -4.29 14.49
CA TRP A 133 -20.92 -3.62 13.44
C TRP A 133 -22.23 -4.34 13.08
N ASP A 134 -22.14 -5.62 12.75
CA ASP A 134 -23.30 -6.39 12.30
C ASP A 134 -24.38 -6.55 13.39
N LYS A 135 -23.98 -6.58 14.69
CA LYS A 135 -24.91 -6.59 15.82
C LYS A 135 -25.54 -5.22 16.09
N LEU A 136 -24.76 -4.15 16.01
CA LEU A 136 -25.26 -2.79 16.30
C LEU A 136 -26.04 -2.20 15.12
N PHE A 137 -25.73 -2.61 13.89
CA PHE A 137 -26.30 -2.03 12.67
C PHE A 137 -26.77 -3.11 11.67
N PRO A 138 -27.68 -4.02 12.05
CA PRO A 138 -28.04 -5.18 11.25
C PRO A 138 -28.69 -4.88 9.89
N HIS A 139 -29.21 -3.67 9.69
CA HIS A 139 -29.97 -3.28 8.49
C HIS A 139 -29.13 -2.49 7.46
N THR A 140 -27.81 -2.57 7.53
CA THR A 140 -26.93 -1.84 6.60
C THR A 140 -26.71 -2.54 5.26
N ALA A 141 -27.10 -3.82 5.15
CA ALA A 141 -26.95 -4.64 3.94
C ALA A 141 -28.23 -4.60 3.08
N ALA A 142 -28.39 -3.55 2.27
CA ALA A 142 -29.44 -3.50 1.26
C ALA A 142 -28.85 -3.84 -0.10
N ALA A 143 -29.23 -5.00 -0.67
CA ALA A 143 -28.83 -5.37 -2.02
C ALA A 143 -29.54 -4.51 -3.05
N GLU A 144 -28.79 -4.00 -4.02
CA GLU A 144 -29.35 -3.42 -5.25
C GLU A 144 -29.87 -4.55 -6.17
N LEU A 145 -30.65 -4.17 -7.20
CA LEU A 145 -31.06 -5.11 -8.22
C LEU A 145 -29.85 -5.78 -8.89
N GLU A 146 -29.98 -7.07 -9.19
CA GLU A 146 -28.93 -7.82 -9.85
C GLU A 146 -28.52 -7.12 -11.15
N PRO A 147 -27.24 -6.88 -11.39
CA PRO A 147 -26.81 -6.22 -12.61
C PRO A 147 -27.14 -7.07 -13.83
N PRO A 148 -27.53 -6.46 -14.96
CA PRO A 148 -27.84 -7.23 -16.14
C PRO A 148 -26.63 -8.02 -16.61
N THR A 149 -26.89 -9.24 -17.05
CA THR A 149 -25.84 -10.15 -17.53
C THR A 149 -25.25 -9.65 -18.84
N VAL A 150 -23.94 -9.63 -18.92
CA VAL A 150 -23.20 -9.22 -20.11
C VAL A 150 -23.22 -10.31 -21.19
N GLY A 151 -23.21 -9.91 -22.46
CA GLY A 151 -23.06 -10.81 -23.59
C GLY A 151 -21.76 -11.63 -23.54
N PHE A 152 -21.58 -12.53 -24.49
CA PHE A 152 -20.53 -13.55 -24.49
C PHE A 152 -19.15 -13.03 -24.94
N GLY A 153 -18.09 -13.77 -24.60
CA GLY A 153 -16.73 -13.57 -25.10
C GLY A 153 -16.09 -12.24 -24.70
N ALA A 154 -15.42 -11.56 -25.64
CA ALA A 154 -14.68 -10.32 -25.40
C ALA A 154 -15.54 -9.16 -24.84
N LYS A 155 -16.87 -9.20 -25.03
CA LYS A 155 -17.78 -8.22 -24.43
C LYS A 155 -17.72 -8.19 -22.91
N ARG A 156 -17.45 -9.32 -22.27
CA ARG A 156 -17.29 -9.40 -20.81
C ARG A 156 -16.09 -8.59 -20.32
N MET A 157 -14.95 -8.75 -20.98
CA MET A 157 -13.74 -7.99 -20.65
C MET A 157 -13.93 -6.48 -20.92
N LEU A 158 -14.56 -6.15 -22.06
CA LEU A 158 -14.90 -4.76 -22.38
C LEU A 158 -15.87 -4.16 -21.34
N ALA A 159 -16.83 -4.94 -20.84
CA ALA A 159 -17.75 -4.49 -19.80
C ALA A 159 -17.03 -4.19 -18.47
N VAL A 160 -16.02 -5.00 -18.10
CA VAL A 160 -15.14 -4.73 -16.96
C VAL A 160 -14.40 -3.41 -17.18
N ALA A 161 -13.77 -3.22 -18.34
CA ALA A 161 -13.02 -2.01 -18.68
C ALA A 161 -13.90 -0.76 -18.68
N VAL A 162 -15.09 -0.81 -19.28
CA VAL A 162 -16.08 0.28 -19.29
C VAL A 162 -16.53 0.63 -17.88
N PHE A 163 -16.81 -0.39 -17.05
CA PHE A 163 -17.17 -0.17 -15.65
C PHE A 163 -16.03 0.51 -14.88
N SER A 164 -14.79 0.00 -14.99
CA SER A 164 -13.61 0.55 -14.33
C SER A 164 -13.37 2.01 -14.74
N ALA A 165 -13.52 2.32 -16.02
CA ALA A 165 -13.39 3.68 -16.55
C ALA A 165 -14.46 4.63 -15.96
N ARG A 166 -15.73 4.21 -15.92
CA ARG A 166 -16.81 5.01 -15.33
C ARG A 166 -16.65 5.17 -13.81
N GLU A 167 -16.21 4.13 -13.13
CA GLU A 167 -16.00 4.15 -11.68
C GLU A 167 -14.86 5.10 -11.32
N LEU A 168 -13.77 5.11 -12.09
CA LEU A 168 -12.64 6.04 -11.91
C LEU A 168 -13.04 7.49 -12.22
N ALA A 169 -13.84 7.74 -13.25
CA ALA A 169 -14.36 9.09 -13.56
C ALA A 169 -15.55 9.49 -12.68
N GLY A 170 -15.97 8.60 -11.78
CA GLY A 170 -17.13 8.76 -10.90
C GLY A 170 -16.75 9.09 -9.44
N PRO A 171 -17.65 8.77 -8.49
CA PRO A 171 -17.44 9.12 -7.07
C PRO A 171 -16.21 8.50 -6.42
N SER A 172 -15.67 7.38 -6.93
CA SER A 172 -14.48 6.75 -6.35
C SER A 172 -13.25 7.63 -6.44
N SER A 173 -13.11 8.44 -7.50
CA SER A 173 -12.00 9.39 -7.62
C SER A 173 -11.98 10.45 -6.52
N LEU A 174 -13.14 10.90 -6.06
CA LEU A 174 -13.24 11.86 -4.95
C LEU A 174 -12.75 11.29 -3.63
N TYR A 175 -13.07 10.03 -3.34
CA TYR A 175 -12.59 9.35 -2.13
C TYR A 175 -11.10 9.03 -2.22
N ILE A 176 -10.61 8.64 -3.40
CA ILE A 176 -9.18 8.43 -3.66
C ILE A 176 -8.42 9.74 -3.44
N ALA A 177 -8.88 10.84 -4.04
CA ALA A 177 -8.27 12.15 -3.86
C ALA A 177 -8.29 12.60 -2.39
N ALA A 178 -9.40 12.38 -1.66
CA ALA A 178 -9.50 12.70 -0.24
C ALA A 178 -8.48 11.93 0.60
N GLY A 179 -8.23 10.65 0.28
CA GLY A 179 -7.21 9.85 0.97
C GLY A 179 -5.79 10.36 0.72
N LEU A 180 -5.47 10.75 -0.51
CA LEU A 180 -4.16 11.31 -0.87
C LEU A 180 -3.93 12.71 -0.27
N LEU A 181 -4.99 13.51 -0.12
CA LEU A 181 -4.90 14.82 0.53
C LEU A 181 -4.42 14.73 1.99
N GLY A 182 -4.67 13.61 2.68
CA GLY A 182 -4.18 13.38 4.03
C GLY A 182 -2.66 13.53 4.13
N VAL A 183 -1.91 12.89 3.25
CA VAL A 183 -0.43 12.99 3.21
C VAL A 183 0.03 14.40 2.90
N ALA A 184 -0.62 15.06 1.93
CA ALA A 184 -0.28 16.45 1.60
C ALA A 184 -0.52 17.40 2.78
N ILE A 185 -1.61 17.21 3.54
CA ILE A 185 -1.91 18.01 4.74
C ILE A 185 -0.87 17.74 5.83
N LEU A 186 -0.49 16.48 6.07
CA LEU A 186 0.56 16.15 7.03
C LEU A 186 1.88 16.86 6.69
N SER A 187 2.30 16.83 5.44
CA SER A 187 3.55 17.49 5.02
C SER A 187 3.51 19.01 5.07
N LEU A 188 2.34 19.62 5.19
CA LEU A 188 2.19 21.06 5.47
C LEU A 188 2.31 21.40 6.95
N ILE A 189 1.92 20.45 7.82
CA ILE A 189 1.84 20.65 9.28
C ILE A 189 3.13 20.20 9.96
N LEU A 190 3.70 19.07 9.50
CA LEU A 190 4.87 18.44 10.12
C LEU A 190 6.16 18.94 9.46
N PRO A 191 7.03 19.64 10.20
CA PRO A 191 8.37 19.99 9.70
C PRO A 191 9.20 18.76 9.32
N ALA A 192 10.25 18.95 8.53
CA ALA A 192 11.20 17.89 8.22
C ALA A 192 11.78 17.29 9.51
N GLY A 193 11.84 15.97 9.60
CA GLY A 193 12.38 15.22 10.74
C GLY A 193 11.49 15.19 12.00
N TYR A 194 10.34 15.85 12.02
CA TYR A 194 9.50 15.96 13.22
C TYR A 194 9.05 14.59 13.80
N LEU A 195 8.90 13.58 12.97
CA LEU A 195 8.45 12.25 13.40
C LEU A 195 9.61 11.29 13.71
N GLN A 196 10.85 11.73 13.61
CA GLN A 196 12.01 10.85 13.78
C GLN A 196 12.10 10.24 15.18
N THR A 197 11.72 10.99 16.23
CA THR A 197 11.71 10.52 17.62
C THR A 197 10.34 10.01 18.09
N ALA A 198 9.32 10.04 17.23
CA ALA A 198 7.93 9.75 17.61
C ALA A 198 7.61 8.28 17.95
N ALA A 199 8.55 7.39 17.71
CA ALA A 199 8.38 5.95 17.90
C ALA A 199 9.48 5.33 18.78
N GLU A 200 10.06 6.09 19.69
CA GLU A 200 11.05 5.60 20.64
C GLU A 200 10.52 4.42 21.46
N HIS A 201 11.40 3.45 21.73
CA HIS A 201 11.02 2.21 22.42
C HIS A 201 10.50 2.44 23.84
N ASP A 202 11.12 3.34 24.58
CA ASP A 202 10.79 3.61 25.99
C ASP A 202 9.69 4.64 26.17
N ASP A 203 9.19 5.26 25.09
CA ASP A 203 8.08 6.20 25.17
C ASP A 203 6.74 5.46 25.28
N PRO A 204 6.07 5.49 26.45
CA PRO A 204 4.78 4.84 26.63
C PRO A 204 3.67 5.47 25.76
N TRP A 205 3.89 6.67 25.21
CA TRP A 205 2.92 7.37 24.37
C TRP A 205 3.10 7.04 22.89
N ALA A 206 4.20 6.41 22.47
CA ALA A 206 4.51 6.13 21.08
C ALA A 206 3.37 5.41 20.31
N PRO A 207 2.74 4.32 20.83
CA PRO A 207 1.62 3.67 20.15
C PRO A 207 0.40 4.60 19.98
N LEU A 208 0.11 5.42 20.98
CA LEU A 208 -1.03 6.34 20.92
C LEU A 208 -0.77 7.51 19.97
N PHE A 209 0.44 8.08 20.01
CA PHE A 209 0.85 9.15 19.10
C PHE A 209 0.83 8.67 17.64
N MET A 210 1.38 7.48 17.37
CA MET A 210 1.36 6.90 16.03
C MET A 210 -0.07 6.57 15.56
N THR A 211 -0.98 6.22 16.47
CA THR A 211 -2.41 6.08 16.15
C THR A 211 -3.02 7.38 15.62
N ALA A 212 -2.65 8.52 16.21
CA ALA A 212 -3.16 9.83 15.76
C ALA A 212 -2.60 10.24 14.39
N VAL A 213 -1.32 9.95 14.13
CA VAL A 213 -0.65 10.26 12.87
C VAL A 213 -1.09 9.30 11.75
N ALA A 214 -1.30 8.03 12.06
CA ALA A 214 -1.50 6.97 11.08
C ALA A 214 -2.70 7.19 10.15
N VAL A 215 -3.83 7.71 10.65
CA VAL A 215 -5.06 7.85 9.85
C VAL A 215 -4.92 8.82 8.68
N PRO A 216 -4.35 10.02 8.84
CA PRO A 216 -4.03 10.89 7.72
C PRO A 216 -2.80 10.44 6.93
N ALA A 217 -1.91 9.64 7.53
CA ALA A 217 -0.70 9.12 6.91
C ALA A 217 -1.02 7.94 5.99
N TYR A 218 -1.56 8.20 4.80
CA TYR A 218 -1.76 7.15 3.82
C TYR A 218 -0.42 6.49 3.45
N ALA A 219 -0.36 5.18 3.55
CA ALA A 219 0.73 4.35 3.06
C ALA A 219 0.21 3.25 2.12
N THR A 220 0.98 2.92 1.10
CA THR A 220 0.75 1.66 0.38
C THR A 220 1.16 0.49 1.28
N PRO A 221 0.66 -0.73 1.06
CA PRO A 221 1.09 -1.91 1.85
C PRO A 221 2.61 -2.10 1.85
N MET A 222 3.26 -1.77 0.73
CA MET A 222 4.72 -1.85 0.64
C MET A 222 5.42 -0.77 1.44
N ALA A 223 4.98 0.50 1.33
CA ALA A 223 5.55 1.58 2.11
C ALA A 223 5.43 1.31 3.62
N ALA A 224 4.26 0.81 4.06
CA ALA A 224 4.05 0.42 5.45
C ALA A 224 4.99 -0.70 5.92
N MET A 225 5.28 -1.69 5.06
CA MET A 225 6.22 -2.75 5.39
C MET A 225 7.68 -2.28 5.38
N VAL A 226 8.06 -1.36 4.51
CA VAL A 226 9.39 -0.72 4.53
C VAL A 226 9.57 0.06 5.84
N GLN A 227 8.56 0.84 6.24
CA GLN A 227 8.55 1.56 7.51
C GLN A 227 8.66 0.62 8.70
N LEU A 228 7.86 -0.46 8.71
CA LEU A 228 7.91 -1.49 9.74
C LEU A 228 9.33 -2.08 9.85
N ALA A 229 9.94 -2.48 8.73
CA ALA A 229 11.28 -3.06 8.72
C ALA A 229 12.34 -2.05 9.21
N SER A 230 12.20 -0.76 8.89
CA SER A 230 13.06 0.30 9.41
C SER A 230 12.91 0.43 10.92
N MET A 231 11.67 0.51 11.43
CA MET A 231 11.41 0.58 12.87
C MET A 231 11.99 -0.60 13.65
N PHE A 232 11.88 -1.82 13.12
CA PHE A 232 12.46 -3.00 13.75
C PHE A 232 14.00 -3.00 13.74
N GLN A 233 14.61 -2.45 12.71
CA GLN A 233 16.06 -2.31 12.63
C GLN A 233 16.60 -1.34 13.69
N HIS A 234 15.90 -0.24 13.92
CA HIS A 234 16.28 0.80 14.88
C HIS A 234 15.79 0.52 16.30
N GLY A 235 15.16 -0.63 16.54
CA GLY A 235 14.64 -0.95 17.88
C GLY A 235 13.58 0.03 18.35
N ASN A 236 12.72 0.52 17.46
CA ASN A 236 11.60 1.37 17.85
C ASN A 236 10.45 0.57 18.44
N SER A 237 9.45 1.27 19.01
CA SER A 237 8.25 0.67 19.58
C SER A 237 7.49 -0.20 18.58
N VAL A 238 7.33 -1.47 18.90
CA VAL A 238 6.58 -2.45 18.10
C VAL A 238 5.10 -2.11 18.07
N GLY A 239 4.57 -1.60 19.17
CA GLY A 239 3.20 -1.12 19.27
C GLY A 239 2.92 0.07 18.37
N ALA A 240 3.85 1.03 18.29
CA ALA A 240 3.78 2.14 17.36
C ALA A 240 3.78 1.66 15.89
N ALA A 241 4.66 0.71 15.56
CA ALA A 241 4.74 0.08 14.25
C ALA A 241 3.44 -0.66 13.89
N PHE A 242 2.85 -1.39 14.85
CA PHE A 242 1.56 -2.07 14.67
C PHE A 242 0.42 -1.08 14.42
N ALA A 243 0.33 0.00 15.20
CA ALA A 243 -0.70 1.03 15.03
C ALA A 243 -0.60 1.70 13.66
N LEU A 244 0.63 2.04 13.22
CA LEU A 244 0.88 2.61 11.90
C LEU A 244 0.47 1.65 10.78
N LEU A 245 0.87 0.37 10.86
CA LEU A 245 0.51 -0.62 9.85
C LEU A 245 -1.00 -0.74 9.72
N VAL A 246 -1.71 -0.95 10.85
CA VAL A 246 -3.17 -1.20 10.82
C VAL A 246 -3.95 0.03 10.38
N LEU A 247 -3.61 1.20 10.89
CA LEU A 247 -4.37 2.41 10.60
C LEU A 247 -3.85 3.17 9.37
N GLY A 248 -2.54 3.27 9.19
CA GLY A 248 -1.96 4.01 8.07
C GLY A 248 -2.12 3.30 6.73
N ALA A 249 -1.90 1.98 6.67
CA ALA A 249 -2.15 1.22 5.45
C ALA A 249 -3.63 0.80 5.33
N GLY A 250 -4.29 0.43 6.43
CA GLY A 250 -5.65 -0.11 6.43
C GLY A 250 -6.76 0.92 6.36
N ALA A 251 -6.60 2.06 7.02
CA ALA A 251 -7.61 3.10 7.08
C ALA A 251 -7.06 4.43 6.55
N ASN A 252 -7.74 5.07 5.61
CA ASN A 252 -7.37 6.38 5.10
C ASN A 252 -8.58 7.34 5.16
N ILE A 253 -8.31 8.63 5.04
CA ILE A 253 -9.36 9.67 5.08
C ILE A 253 -10.44 9.39 4.01
N GLY A 254 -10.07 8.92 2.82
CA GLY A 254 -11.01 8.63 1.73
C GLY A 254 -12.00 7.52 2.09
N LEU A 255 -11.52 6.44 2.73
CA LEU A 255 -12.36 5.35 3.22
C LEU A 255 -13.30 5.84 4.34
N VAL A 256 -12.78 6.65 5.27
CA VAL A 256 -13.58 7.24 6.35
C VAL A 256 -14.69 8.15 5.78
N VAL A 257 -14.36 9.02 4.83
CA VAL A 257 -15.34 9.89 4.14
C VAL A 257 -16.38 9.05 3.39
N TRP A 258 -15.97 7.97 2.71
CA TRP A 258 -16.88 7.04 2.07
C TRP A 258 -17.84 6.40 3.09
N MET A 259 -17.33 5.95 4.22
CA MET A 259 -18.14 5.36 5.29
C MET A 259 -19.16 6.36 5.86
N ILE A 260 -18.73 7.58 6.17
CA ILE A 260 -19.62 8.64 6.68
C ILE A 260 -20.76 8.90 5.70
N ARG A 261 -20.44 8.96 4.41
CA ARG A 261 -21.44 9.20 3.36
C ARG A 261 -22.41 8.03 3.18
N MET A 262 -21.94 6.78 3.35
CA MET A 262 -22.75 5.59 3.11
C MET A 262 -23.55 5.13 4.32
N TYR A 263 -23.00 5.27 5.51
CA TYR A 263 -23.60 4.75 6.74
C TYR A 263 -24.00 5.84 7.76
N GLY A 264 -23.61 7.09 7.50
CA GLY A 264 -23.85 8.23 8.36
C GLY A 264 -22.77 8.43 9.43
N LEU A 265 -22.63 9.68 9.89
CA LEU A 265 -21.58 10.10 10.80
C LEU A 265 -21.58 9.32 12.12
N ARG A 266 -22.73 9.14 12.76
CA ARG A 266 -22.81 8.48 14.08
C ARG A 266 -22.34 7.03 14.05
N ARG A 267 -22.74 6.26 13.03
CA ARG A 267 -22.35 4.86 12.88
C ARG A 267 -20.87 4.74 12.54
N SER A 268 -20.39 5.58 11.63
CA SER A 268 -18.97 5.60 11.25
C SER A 268 -18.09 6.02 12.41
N ALA A 269 -18.47 7.02 13.19
CA ALA A 269 -17.73 7.45 14.38
C ALA A 269 -17.69 6.37 15.47
N ALA A 270 -18.82 5.69 15.75
CA ALA A 270 -18.85 4.59 16.71
C ALA A 270 -17.93 3.43 16.28
N TRP A 271 -17.95 3.06 15.00
CA TRP A 271 -17.07 2.04 14.47
C TRP A 271 -15.59 2.43 14.56
N PHE A 272 -15.29 3.68 14.19
CA PHE A 272 -13.92 4.18 14.19
C PHE A 272 -13.35 4.28 15.60
N ALA A 273 -14.16 4.72 16.57
CA ALA A 273 -13.79 4.74 17.98
C ALA A 273 -13.49 3.32 18.50
N LEU A 274 -14.32 2.33 18.15
CA LEU A 274 -14.08 0.93 18.50
C LEU A 274 -12.82 0.40 17.82
N LEU A 275 -12.60 0.70 16.53
CA LEU A 275 -11.40 0.32 15.81
C LEU A 275 -10.15 0.85 16.51
N ILE A 276 -10.11 2.15 16.82
CA ILE A 276 -9.00 2.77 17.54
C ILE A 276 -8.78 2.09 18.89
N ALA A 277 -9.83 1.88 19.68
CA ALA A 277 -9.71 1.25 20.99
C ALA A 277 -9.11 -0.16 20.91
N VAL A 278 -9.55 -0.97 19.95
CA VAL A 278 -9.02 -2.33 19.73
C VAL A 278 -7.58 -2.30 19.23
N VAL A 279 -7.27 -1.41 18.26
CA VAL A 279 -5.91 -1.28 17.72
C VAL A 279 -4.93 -0.81 18.79
N VAL A 280 -5.28 0.21 19.57
CA VAL A 280 -4.44 0.72 20.66
C VAL A 280 -4.24 -0.36 21.73
N GLY A 281 -5.32 -1.06 22.12
CA GLY A 281 -5.20 -2.15 23.09
C GLY A 281 -4.25 -3.27 22.64
N LEU A 282 -4.34 -3.68 21.36
CA LEU A 282 -3.43 -4.66 20.79
C LEU A 282 -2.03 -4.10 20.60
N ALA A 283 -1.88 -2.83 20.21
CA ALA A 283 -0.58 -2.18 20.08
C ALA A 283 0.22 -2.26 21.36
N TYR A 284 -0.37 -1.90 22.51
CA TYR A 284 0.27 -2.07 23.81
C TYR A 284 0.49 -3.54 24.19
N GLY A 285 -0.42 -4.43 23.77
CA GLY A 285 -0.29 -5.86 24.02
C GLY A 285 0.87 -6.53 23.30
N VAL A 286 1.24 -6.06 22.09
CA VAL A 286 2.34 -6.63 21.29
C VAL A 286 3.67 -5.92 21.49
N ASP A 287 3.68 -4.72 22.05
CA ASP A 287 4.86 -3.85 22.12
C ASP A 287 6.07 -4.53 22.75
N LYS A 288 5.96 -4.90 24.02
CA LYS A 288 7.06 -5.56 24.74
C LYS A 288 7.29 -7.02 24.33
N PRO A 289 6.25 -7.88 24.16
CA PRO A 289 6.45 -9.29 23.82
C PRO A 289 7.12 -9.54 22.48
N LEU A 290 6.95 -8.64 21.51
CA LEU A 290 7.51 -8.80 20.17
C LEU A 290 8.74 -7.91 19.91
N TYR A 291 9.25 -7.25 20.95
CA TYR A 291 10.45 -6.43 20.79
C TYR A 291 11.65 -7.26 20.33
N PRO A 292 12.41 -6.81 19.32
CA PRO A 292 13.51 -7.58 18.75
C PRO A 292 14.65 -7.74 19.76
N HIS A 293 15.09 -8.99 19.98
CA HIS A 293 16.18 -9.29 20.91
C HIS A 293 17.55 -8.91 20.30
N GLY A 294 18.37 -8.25 21.08
CA GLY A 294 19.75 -7.92 20.70
C GLY A 294 19.87 -6.75 19.71
N VAL A 295 18.83 -5.96 19.57
CA VAL A 295 18.84 -4.67 18.87
C VAL A 295 18.99 -3.58 19.93
N GLU A 296 20.00 -2.74 19.80
CA GLU A 296 20.10 -1.51 20.61
C GLU A 296 19.09 -0.48 20.09
N PRO A 297 18.26 0.11 20.98
CA PRO A 297 17.31 1.11 20.57
C PRO A 297 18.04 2.35 20.02
N ALA A 298 17.75 2.71 18.78
CA ALA A 298 18.11 4.01 18.26
C ALA A 298 17.06 5.04 18.71
N GLY A 299 17.50 6.19 19.17
CA GLY A 299 16.61 7.27 19.61
C GLY A 299 15.84 7.96 18.48
N HIS A 300 15.95 7.49 17.24
CA HIS A 300 15.32 8.13 16.08
C HIS A 300 15.07 7.11 14.96
N THR A 301 14.22 7.49 13.99
CA THR A 301 13.94 6.71 12.77
C THR A 301 13.52 7.61 11.62
N HIS A 302 14.06 7.39 10.43
CA HIS A 302 13.65 8.07 9.19
C HIS A 302 12.41 7.46 8.52
N ALA A 303 11.85 6.41 9.11
CA ALA A 303 10.70 5.69 8.55
C ALA A 303 9.50 6.57 8.20
N PHE A 304 9.37 7.73 8.83
CA PHE A 304 8.21 8.62 8.73
C PHE A 304 8.46 9.92 7.98
N ASP A 305 9.67 10.14 7.47
CA ASP A 305 10.03 11.39 6.77
C ASP A 305 9.19 11.61 5.51
N ILE A 306 8.63 10.54 4.95
CA ILE A 306 7.68 10.64 3.83
C ILE A 306 6.39 11.40 4.17
N TYR A 307 6.04 11.55 5.44
CA TYR A 307 4.87 12.31 5.91
C TYR A 307 5.21 13.74 6.30
N CYS A 308 6.48 14.05 6.47
CA CYS A 308 6.97 15.37 6.82
C CYS A 308 7.24 16.24 5.59
N ALA A 309 7.44 17.54 5.82
CA ALA A 309 7.87 18.47 4.78
C ALA A 309 9.17 17.97 4.13
N PRO A 310 9.22 17.82 2.79
CA PRO A 310 10.41 17.32 2.10
C PRO A 310 11.49 18.40 1.90
N PHE A 311 11.17 19.66 2.16
CA PHE A 311 12.06 20.78 1.97
C PHE A 311 12.15 21.63 3.23
N GLN A 312 13.33 22.14 3.51
CA GLN A 312 13.54 23.13 4.59
C GLN A 312 12.84 24.46 4.26
N PRO A 313 12.39 25.21 5.28
CA PRO A 313 11.83 26.54 5.07
C PRO A 313 12.84 27.44 4.35
N GLY A 314 12.42 28.06 3.25
CA GLY A 314 13.28 28.97 2.48
C GLY A 314 14.09 28.32 1.35
N THR A 315 13.95 27.01 1.11
CA THR A 315 14.59 26.36 -0.05
C THR A 315 14.20 27.08 -1.34
N SER A 316 15.21 27.57 -2.07
CA SER A 316 15.05 28.22 -3.37
C SER A 316 14.92 27.18 -4.48
N GLY A 317 14.06 27.42 -5.46
CA GLY A 317 13.87 26.49 -6.58
C GLY A 317 13.15 25.19 -6.19
N ALA A 318 12.28 25.22 -5.19
CA ALA A 318 11.51 24.07 -4.70
C ALA A 318 10.72 23.35 -5.82
N PHE A 319 10.23 24.08 -6.82
CA PHE A 319 9.57 23.47 -7.99
C PHE A 319 10.54 22.59 -8.80
N SER A 320 11.70 23.10 -9.15
CA SER A 320 12.68 22.36 -9.96
C SER A 320 13.21 21.13 -9.22
N LEU A 321 13.39 21.26 -7.88
CA LEU A 321 13.79 20.14 -7.03
C LEU A 321 12.67 19.07 -6.96
N ALA A 322 11.43 19.49 -6.72
CA ALA A 322 10.27 18.60 -6.71
C ALA A 322 10.11 17.85 -8.05
N TRP A 323 10.27 18.57 -9.17
CA TRP A 323 10.17 17.97 -10.50
C TRP A 323 11.26 16.93 -10.75
N ARG A 324 12.51 17.22 -10.37
CA ARG A 324 13.63 16.28 -10.47
C ARG A 324 13.36 15.04 -9.62
N MET A 325 12.98 15.20 -8.35
CA MET A 325 12.64 14.10 -7.45
C MET A 325 11.51 13.22 -7.98
N LEU A 326 10.55 13.78 -8.70
CA LEU A 326 9.50 13.00 -9.34
C LEU A 326 10.01 12.25 -10.57
N SER A 327 10.75 12.93 -11.46
CA SER A 327 11.18 12.35 -12.74
C SER A 327 12.19 11.22 -12.60
N GLU A 328 13.03 11.26 -11.56
CA GLU A 328 14.07 10.27 -11.33
C GLU A 328 13.59 9.01 -10.58
N LYS A 329 12.43 9.06 -9.94
CA LYS A 329 11.97 8.01 -9.00
C LYS A 329 10.86 7.09 -9.53
N ILE A 330 10.32 7.33 -10.71
CA ILE A 330 9.16 6.55 -11.20
C ILE A 330 9.61 5.21 -11.75
N ALA A 331 9.18 4.12 -11.11
CA ALA A 331 9.48 2.76 -11.57
C ALA A 331 8.73 2.43 -12.89
N PRO A 332 9.28 1.56 -13.76
CA PRO A 332 8.64 1.22 -15.05
C PRO A 332 7.21 0.71 -14.91
N HIS A 333 6.92 -0.10 -13.91
CA HIS A 333 5.57 -0.60 -13.66
C HIS A 333 4.59 0.50 -13.19
N GLU A 334 5.08 1.53 -12.51
CA GLU A 334 4.30 2.70 -12.11
C GLU A 334 3.96 3.56 -13.33
N ILE A 335 4.90 3.74 -14.26
CA ILE A 335 4.65 4.46 -15.54
C ILE A 335 3.54 3.77 -16.34
N VAL A 336 3.63 2.44 -16.48
CA VAL A 336 2.59 1.66 -17.19
C VAL A 336 1.24 1.81 -16.48
N ALA A 337 1.20 1.70 -15.16
CA ALA A 337 -0.02 1.87 -14.39
C ALA A 337 -0.61 3.29 -14.53
N LEU A 338 0.23 4.34 -14.50
CA LEU A 338 -0.19 5.73 -14.71
C LEU A 338 -0.81 5.92 -16.09
N ILE A 339 -0.16 5.41 -17.15
CA ILE A 339 -0.68 5.49 -18.52
C ILE A 339 -2.04 4.80 -18.63
N VAL A 340 -2.15 3.56 -18.14
CA VAL A 340 -3.41 2.80 -18.18
C VAL A 340 -4.51 3.48 -17.38
N THR A 341 -4.20 3.98 -16.18
CA THR A 341 -5.16 4.71 -15.34
C THR A 341 -5.57 6.02 -15.98
N GLY A 342 -4.64 6.75 -16.62
CA GLY A 342 -4.94 7.95 -17.41
C GLY A 342 -5.88 7.65 -18.58
N LEU A 343 -5.63 6.55 -19.30
CA LEU A 343 -6.52 6.10 -20.39
C LEU A 343 -7.92 5.74 -19.87
N PHE A 344 -8.02 5.04 -18.74
CA PHE A 344 -9.31 4.74 -18.10
C PHE A 344 -10.04 6.01 -17.65
N LEU A 345 -9.33 6.98 -17.09
CA LEU A 345 -9.92 8.25 -16.68
C LEU A 345 -10.45 9.02 -17.89
N MET A 346 -9.66 9.15 -18.96
CA MET A 346 -10.07 9.81 -20.18
C MET A 346 -11.26 9.10 -20.85
N ALA A 347 -11.22 7.77 -20.93
CA ALA A 347 -12.34 6.98 -21.44
C ALA A 347 -13.59 7.17 -20.57
N GLY A 348 -13.46 7.17 -19.25
CA GLY A 348 -14.56 7.40 -18.33
C GLY A 348 -15.19 8.79 -18.47
N ILE A 349 -14.36 9.85 -18.60
CA ILE A 349 -14.83 11.22 -18.86
C ILE A 349 -15.53 11.30 -20.22
N ALA A 350 -14.96 10.69 -21.25
CA ALA A 350 -15.57 10.63 -22.58
C ALA A 350 -16.93 9.92 -22.55
N LEU A 351 -17.02 8.77 -21.87
CA LEU A 351 -18.28 8.03 -21.68
C LEU A 351 -19.30 8.84 -20.88
N ALA A 352 -18.87 9.55 -19.86
CA ALA A 352 -19.76 10.41 -19.07
C ALA A 352 -20.31 11.59 -19.90
N ARG A 353 -19.56 12.06 -20.89
CA ARG A 353 -19.93 13.22 -21.72
C ARG A 353 -20.76 12.81 -22.95
N TRP A 354 -20.38 11.72 -23.63
CA TRP A 354 -20.95 11.30 -24.89
C TRP A 354 -21.96 10.17 -24.79
N ASP A 355 -21.85 9.32 -23.78
CA ASP A 355 -22.75 8.18 -23.56
C ASP A 355 -23.49 8.27 -22.22
N ARG A 356 -24.10 9.44 -21.96
CA ARG A 356 -24.93 9.68 -20.75
C ARG A 356 -26.09 8.71 -20.62
N GLY A 357 -26.62 8.25 -21.77
CA GLY A 357 -27.72 7.30 -21.81
C GLY A 357 -27.32 5.84 -21.66
N GLY A 358 -26.03 5.50 -21.47
CA GLY A 358 -25.59 4.11 -21.30
C GLY A 358 -25.80 3.23 -22.54
N ARG A 359 -25.71 3.79 -23.76
CA ARG A 359 -25.90 3.05 -25.02
C ARG A 359 -24.89 1.92 -25.16
N LEU A 360 -23.62 2.19 -24.78
CA LEU A 360 -22.56 1.19 -24.82
C LEU A 360 -22.83 0.05 -23.85
N GLU A 361 -23.27 0.35 -22.64
CA GLU A 361 -23.63 -0.67 -21.66
C GLU A 361 -24.81 -1.51 -22.14
N ARG A 362 -25.87 -0.89 -22.64
CA ARG A 362 -27.00 -1.61 -23.25
C ARG A 362 -26.58 -2.47 -24.45
N TRP A 363 -25.61 -2.05 -25.23
CA TRP A 363 -25.06 -2.86 -26.32
C TRP A 363 -24.26 -4.05 -25.78
N LEU A 364 -23.49 -3.87 -24.73
CA LEU A 364 -22.75 -4.95 -24.06
C LEU A 364 -23.70 -6.00 -23.44
N GLU A 365 -24.85 -5.58 -22.94
CA GLU A 365 -25.87 -6.40 -22.31
C GLU A 365 -26.78 -7.13 -23.33
N ARG A 366 -26.76 -6.71 -24.59
CA ARG A 366 -27.54 -7.42 -25.64
C ARG A 366 -27.00 -8.83 -25.83
N ARG A 367 -27.86 -9.81 -25.56
CA ARG A 367 -27.58 -11.23 -25.84
C ARG A 367 -27.83 -11.48 -27.32
N PRO A 368 -26.93 -12.18 -28.05
CA PRO A 368 -27.25 -12.70 -29.36
C PRO A 368 -28.34 -13.77 -29.23
N GLU A 369 -29.21 -13.85 -30.21
CA GLU A 369 -30.32 -14.82 -30.26
C GLU A 369 -29.84 -16.28 -30.16
N LYS A 370 -28.63 -16.57 -30.62
CA LYS A 370 -28.01 -17.91 -30.52
C LYS A 370 -26.74 -17.81 -29.67
N GLN A 371 -26.60 -18.73 -28.68
CA GLN A 371 -25.36 -18.89 -27.96
C GLN A 371 -24.21 -19.20 -28.93
N PRO A 372 -23.10 -18.44 -28.89
CA PRO A 372 -21.92 -18.82 -29.67
C PRO A 372 -21.41 -20.18 -29.24
N ARG A 373 -21.07 -21.06 -30.18
CA ARG A 373 -20.57 -22.42 -29.92
C ARG A 373 -19.37 -22.51 -28.97
N GLY A 374 -18.70 -21.42 -28.65
CA GLY A 374 -17.53 -21.38 -27.76
C GLY A 374 -17.81 -20.80 -26.37
N ASP A 375 -19.05 -20.50 -26.00
CA ASP A 375 -19.34 -19.95 -24.67
C ASP A 375 -19.60 -21.09 -23.68
N ILE A 376 -18.65 -21.28 -22.80
CA ILE A 376 -18.73 -22.32 -21.75
C ILE A 376 -19.35 -21.69 -20.50
N VAL A 377 -20.53 -22.19 -20.13
CA VAL A 377 -21.17 -21.83 -18.85
C VAL A 377 -20.51 -22.66 -17.75
N LEU A 378 -19.66 -22.02 -16.97
CA LEU A 378 -18.99 -22.68 -15.85
C LEU A 378 -19.91 -22.70 -14.61
N PRO A 379 -20.02 -23.84 -13.90
CA PRO A 379 -20.68 -23.86 -12.59
C PRO A 379 -20.04 -22.89 -11.60
N GLY A 380 -20.84 -22.30 -10.71
CA GLY A 380 -20.36 -21.29 -9.74
C GLY A 380 -19.12 -21.69 -8.94
N PRO A 381 -19.03 -22.93 -8.41
CA PRO A 381 -17.81 -23.39 -7.71
C PRO A 381 -16.56 -23.43 -8.59
N VAL A 382 -16.70 -23.82 -9.86
CA VAL A 382 -15.58 -23.84 -10.82
C VAL A 382 -15.12 -22.40 -11.15
N LEU A 383 -16.07 -21.50 -11.36
CA LEU A 383 -15.77 -20.09 -11.59
C LEU A 383 -15.06 -19.47 -10.37
N GLY A 384 -15.52 -19.79 -9.14
CA GLY A 384 -14.87 -19.37 -7.90
C GLY A 384 -13.45 -19.91 -7.78
N GLY A 385 -13.22 -21.19 -8.12
CA GLY A 385 -11.88 -21.78 -8.16
C GLY A 385 -10.96 -21.11 -9.18
N ILE A 386 -11.45 -20.84 -10.39
CA ILE A 386 -10.69 -20.12 -11.43
C ILE A 386 -10.37 -18.67 -10.97
N ALA A 387 -11.33 -18.00 -10.33
CA ALA A 387 -11.10 -16.66 -9.80
C ALA A 387 -10.02 -16.66 -8.70
N LEU A 388 -10.05 -17.64 -7.80
CA LEU A 388 -9.04 -17.80 -6.76
C LEU A 388 -7.64 -18.09 -7.35
N VAL A 389 -7.54 -19.03 -8.29
CA VAL A 389 -6.27 -19.33 -8.98
C VAL A 389 -5.76 -18.11 -9.76
N GLY A 390 -6.66 -17.39 -10.43
CA GLY A 390 -6.33 -16.15 -11.14
C GLY A 390 -5.80 -15.08 -10.17
N LEU A 391 -6.43 -14.94 -9.00
CA LEU A 391 -6.01 -14.03 -7.96
C LEU A 391 -4.62 -14.37 -7.42
N ILE A 392 -4.36 -15.65 -7.12
CA ILE A 392 -3.04 -16.12 -6.71
C ILE A 392 -2.02 -15.85 -7.83
N GLY A 393 -2.38 -16.14 -9.08
CA GLY A 393 -1.52 -15.87 -10.24
C GLY A 393 -1.14 -14.38 -10.38
N VAL A 394 -2.11 -13.48 -10.24
CA VAL A 394 -1.86 -12.03 -10.25
C VAL A 394 -0.96 -11.60 -9.08
N SER A 395 -1.16 -12.18 -7.90
CA SER A 395 -0.33 -11.89 -6.73
C SER A 395 1.11 -12.38 -6.91
N VAL A 396 1.30 -13.59 -7.44
CA VAL A 396 2.63 -14.13 -7.75
C VAL A 396 3.32 -13.28 -8.81
N LEU A 397 2.62 -12.94 -9.90
CA LEU A 397 3.14 -12.06 -10.94
C LEU A 397 3.54 -10.70 -10.36
N GLY A 398 2.71 -10.13 -9.49
CA GLY A 398 3.01 -8.89 -8.78
C GLY A 398 4.30 -8.98 -7.96
N CYS A 399 4.53 -10.11 -7.25
CA CYS A 399 5.79 -10.33 -6.53
C CYS A 399 7.00 -10.33 -7.47
N TYR A 400 6.93 -11.03 -8.61
CA TYR A 400 8.04 -11.08 -9.56
C TYR A 400 8.32 -9.75 -10.27
N ILE A 401 7.28 -8.94 -10.51
CA ILE A 401 7.41 -7.58 -11.08
C ILE A 401 8.03 -6.62 -10.06
N TYR A 402 7.56 -6.68 -8.81
CA TYR A 402 8.01 -5.76 -7.76
C TYR A 402 9.42 -6.08 -7.25
N TYR A 403 9.80 -7.37 -7.25
CA TYR A 403 11.12 -7.85 -6.88
C TYR A 403 11.84 -8.41 -8.12
N PRO A 404 12.45 -7.53 -8.95
CA PRO A 404 13.13 -7.96 -10.16
C PRO A 404 14.32 -8.88 -9.84
N PRO A 405 14.93 -9.54 -10.84
CA PRO A 405 16.06 -10.43 -10.60
C PRO A 405 17.26 -9.70 -10.00
N PRO A 406 18.11 -10.40 -9.20
CA PRO A 406 19.24 -9.77 -8.53
C PRO A 406 20.19 -9.02 -9.46
N SER A 407 20.34 -9.47 -10.73
CA SER A 407 21.14 -8.78 -11.74
C SER A 407 20.65 -7.36 -12.02
N GLU A 408 19.34 -7.18 -12.20
CA GLU A 408 18.73 -5.87 -12.41
C GLU A 408 18.85 -5.01 -11.15
N ILE A 409 18.64 -5.61 -9.96
CA ILE A 409 18.80 -4.90 -8.69
C ILE A 409 20.22 -4.38 -8.53
N PHE A 410 21.25 -5.19 -8.88
CA PHE A 410 22.63 -4.74 -8.79
C PHE A 410 22.98 -3.66 -9.82
N GLU A 411 22.31 -3.64 -10.96
CA GLU A 411 22.46 -2.56 -11.95
C GLU A 411 21.93 -1.25 -11.38
N GLU A 412 20.69 -1.24 -10.83
CA GLU A 412 20.08 -0.09 -10.18
C GLU A 412 20.90 0.38 -8.96
N MET A 413 21.29 -0.54 -8.07
CA MET A 413 22.13 -0.22 -6.93
C MET A 413 23.47 0.39 -7.36
N GLY A 414 24.03 -0.05 -8.48
CA GLY A 414 25.26 0.51 -9.04
C GLY A 414 25.11 1.96 -9.46
N ILE A 415 24.02 2.31 -10.11
CA ILE A 415 23.68 3.69 -10.51
C ILE A 415 23.51 4.56 -9.25
N ILE A 416 22.70 4.11 -8.31
CA ILE A 416 22.41 4.84 -7.07
C ILE A 416 23.68 5.05 -6.23
N ASN A 417 24.55 4.04 -6.17
CA ASN A 417 25.82 4.15 -5.45
C ASN A 417 26.71 5.28 -5.98
N VAL A 418 26.72 5.48 -7.31
CA VAL A 418 27.47 6.58 -7.93
C VAL A 418 26.81 7.94 -7.61
N GLU A 419 25.49 8.01 -7.68
CA GLU A 419 24.73 9.23 -7.37
C GLU A 419 24.95 9.66 -5.91
N VAL A 420 24.82 8.74 -4.95
CA VAL A 420 25.05 8.99 -3.53
C VAL A 420 26.48 9.45 -3.27
N ALA A 421 27.49 8.75 -3.81
CA ALA A 421 28.89 9.09 -3.61
C ALA A 421 29.24 10.45 -4.24
N SER A 422 28.71 10.74 -5.41
CA SER A 422 28.92 12.02 -6.11
C SER A 422 28.25 13.16 -5.35
N ALA A 423 27.01 12.99 -4.91
CA ALA A 423 26.26 14.01 -4.19
C ALA A 423 26.93 14.36 -2.84
N ALA A 424 27.29 13.34 -2.05
CA ALA A 424 28.01 13.52 -0.79
C ALA A 424 29.37 14.25 -0.98
N SER A 425 30.12 13.91 -2.03
CA SER A 425 31.41 14.52 -2.32
C SER A 425 31.32 15.97 -2.85
N SER A 426 30.23 16.28 -3.56
CA SER A 426 29.98 17.62 -4.17
C SER A 426 29.19 18.56 -3.25
N ARG A 427 28.88 18.16 -2.03
CA ARG A 427 28.06 18.91 -1.06
C ARG A 427 26.63 19.17 -1.57
N ASN A 428 26.13 18.29 -2.42
CA ASN A 428 24.73 18.37 -2.87
C ASN A 428 23.86 17.55 -1.91
N TRP A 429 23.66 18.12 -0.72
CA TRP A 429 23.00 17.47 0.41
C TRP A 429 21.57 16.98 0.07
N ASP A 430 20.81 17.84 -0.61
CA ASP A 430 19.42 17.47 -1.03
C ASP A 430 19.40 16.26 -1.94
N THR A 431 20.37 16.14 -2.85
CA THR A 431 20.46 14.98 -3.74
C THR A 431 20.93 13.73 -2.99
N ALA A 432 21.87 13.88 -2.05
CA ALA A 432 22.33 12.77 -1.22
C ALA A 432 21.17 12.21 -0.36
N LEU A 433 20.47 13.08 0.39
CA LEU A 433 19.29 12.70 1.20
C LEU A 433 18.14 12.10 0.37
N TYR A 434 18.06 12.44 -0.91
CA TYR A 434 17.09 11.84 -1.80
C TYR A 434 17.45 10.39 -2.17
N TRP A 435 18.73 10.12 -2.51
CA TRP A 435 19.16 8.81 -3.01
C TRP A 435 19.45 7.78 -1.91
N ILE A 436 19.83 8.20 -0.70
CA ILE A 436 20.17 7.29 0.40
C ILE A 436 19.02 6.36 0.77
N PRO A 437 17.77 6.82 1.02
CA PRO A 437 16.65 5.95 1.33
C PRO A 437 16.26 5.02 0.18
N ILE A 438 16.45 5.47 -1.07
CA ILE A 438 16.22 4.64 -2.26
C ILE A 438 17.24 3.48 -2.31
N TYR A 439 18.49 3.77 -1.98
CA TYR A 439 19.53 2.77 -1.92
C TYR A 439 19.26 1.69 -0.86
N ASP A 440 18.80 2.12 0.31
CA ASP A 440 18.39 1.21 1.38
C ASP A 440 17.23 0.30 0.94
N ASP A 441 16.21 0.85 0.29
CA ASP A 441 15.07 0.07 -0.24
C ASP A 441 15.51 -0.97 -1.29
N TRP A 442 16.40 -0.62 -2.23
CA TRP A 442 16.95 -1.58 -3.18
C TRP A 442 17.79 -2.67 -2.52
N THR A 443 18.52 -2.33 -1.44
CA THR A 443 19.27 -3.31 -0.64
C THR A 443 18.32 -4.30 0.03
N ARG A 444 17.17 -3.86 0.50
CA ARG A 444 16.12 -4.73 1.05
C ARG A 444 15.47 -5.58 -0.03
N LYS A 445 15.11 -4.99 -1.17
CA LYS A 445 14.54 -5.71 -2.33
C LYS A 445 15.45 -6.83 -2.83
N LEU A 446 16.77 -6.65 -2.78
CA LEU A 446 17.72 -7.69 -3.14
C LEU A 446 17.53 -8.96 -2.30
N GLN A 447 17.36 -8.82 -0.98
CA GLN A 447 17.17 -9.96 -0.09
C GLN A 447 15.85 -10.69 -0.39
N VAL A 448 14.77 -9.92 -0.61
CA VAL A 448 13.46 -10.48 -0.94
C VAL A 448 13.47 -11.17 -2.30
N SER A 449 14.13 -10.57 -3.29
CA SER A 449 14.28 -11.13 -4.62
C SER A 449 15.01 -12.48 -4.62
N MET A 450 16.10 -12.59 -3.84
CA MET A 450 16.82 -13.85 -3.65
C MET A 450 15.93 -14.92 -3.02
N PHE A 451 15.24 -14.58 -1.93
CA PHE A 451 14.31 -15.49 -1.26
C PHE A 451 13.19 -15.98 -2.19
N LEU A 452 12.59 -15.05 -2.97
CA LEU A 452 11.51 -15.37 -3.92
C LEU A 452 11.96 -16.37 -5.00
N ARG A 453 13.23 -16.34 -5.38
CA ARG A 453 13.80 -17.23 -6.39
C ARG A 453 14.41 -18.52 -5.82
N GLY A 454 14.17 -18.77 -4.52
CA GLY A 454 14.61 -19.99 -3.83
C GLY A 454 16.10 -19.99 -3.49
N GLU A 455 16.76 -18.86 -3.59
CA GLU A 455 18.15 -18.75 -3.17
C GLU A 455 18.28 -18.57 -1.66
N GLN A 456 19.29 -19.23 -1.07
CA GLN A 456 19.49 -19.16 0.37
C GLN A 456 20.04 -17.81 0.82
N LEU A 457 19.31 -17.13 1.70
CA LEU A 457 19.78 -15.97 2.44
C LEU A 457 20.63 -16.44 3.63
N THR A 458 21.89 -16.79 3.36
CA THR A 458 22.81 -17.19 4.42
C THR A 458 23.04 -16.06 5.44
N PRO A 459 23.41 -16.37 6.69
CA PRO A 459 23.77 -15.34 7.67
C PRO A 459 24.86 -14.38 7.17
N TYR A 460 25.79 -14.89 6.37
CA TYR A 460 26.81 -14.06 5.74
C TYR A 460 26.24 -13.03 4.76
N ARG A 461 25.33 -13.44 3.87
CA ARG A 461 24.65 -12.54 2.93
C ARG A 461 23.86 -11.48 3.68
N ARG A 462 23.09 -11.87 4.69
CA ARG A 462 22.33 -10.93 5.54
C ARG A 462 23.25 -9.92 6.25
N ALA A 463 24.34 -10.38 6.85
CA ALA A 463 25.32 -9.50 7.50
C ALA A 463 25.91 -8.47 6.53
N LYS A 464 26.21 -8.86 5.27
CA LYS A 464 26.72 -7.90 4.27
C LYS A 464 25.66 -6.85 3.88
N ALA A 465 24.40 -7.24 3.76
CA ALA A 465 23.31 -6.30 3.49
C ALA A 465 23.14 -5.32 4.67
N ASN A 466 23.14 -5.82 5.90
CA ASN A 466 23.03 -4.96 7.08
C ASN A 466 24.19 -3.95 7.17
N VAL A 467 25.44 -4.40 6.96
CA VAL A 467 26.60 -3.49 6.95
C VAL A 467 26.47 -2.38 5.90
N LEU A 468 25.89 -2.63 4.73
CA LEU A 468 25.65 -1.56 3.77
C LEU A 468 24.60 -0.59 4.30
N ARG A 469 23.50 -1.10 4.85
CA ARG A 469 22.39 -0.31 5.38
C ARG A 469 22.82 0.56 6.56
N ASP A 470 23.57 -0.01 7.52
CA ASP A 470 24.14 0.74 8.65
C ASP A 470 25.05 1.88 8.18
N LYS A 471 25.81 1.66 7.09
CA LYS A 471 26.66 2.73 6.52
C LYS A 471 25.87 3.79 5.76
N LEU A 472 24.75 3.42 5.15
CA LEU A 472 23.85 4.38 4.51
C LEU A 472 23.20 5.28 5.55
N GLU A 473 22.78 4.72 6.68
CA GLU A 473 22.22 5.45 7.81
C GLU A 473 23.23 6.44 8.40
N LEU A 474 24.47 5.99 8.68
CA LEU A 474 25.52 6.88 9.13
C LEU A 474 25.80 8.00 8.13
N LEU A 475 25.79 7.68 6.83
CA LEU A 475 25.98 8.69 5.79
C LEU A 475 24.81 9.68 5.75
N GLU A 476 23.59 9.24 6.01
CA GLU A 476 22.41 10.11 6.06
C GLU A 476 22.57 11.16 7.16
N HIS A 477 23.03 10.77 8.35
CA HIS A 477 23.29 11.69 9.46
C HIS A 477 24.35 12.74 9.12
N GLU A 478 25.50 12.32 8.60
CA GLU A 478 26.57 13.26 8.27
C GLU A 478 26.18 14.22 7.13
N VAL A 479 25.29 13.76 6.25
CA VAL A 479 24.72 14.60 5.19
C VAL A 479 23.69 15.60 5.77
N GLU A 480 22.88 15.18 6.75
CA GLU A 480 21.95 16.06 7.46
C GLU A 480 22.70 17.13 8.27
N ASP A 481 23.78 16.74 8.95
CA ASP A 481 24.65 17.63 9.72
C ASP A 481 25.60 18.46 8.84
N GLN A 482 25.63 18.17 7.53
CA GLN A 482 26.46 18.83 6.52
C GLN A 482 27.98 18.70 6.79
N GLU A 483 28.39 17.61 7.44
CA GLU A 483 29.78 17.31 7.77
C GLU A 483 30.51 16.72 6.56
N VAL A 484 31.28 17.57 5.88
CA VAL A 484 31.85 17.30 4.54
C VAL A 484 32.85 16.17 4.53
N ASP A 485 33.77 16.14 5.48
CA ASP A 485 34.88 15.18 5.49
C ASP A 485 34.38 13.78 5.89
N GLU A 486 33.44 13.71 6.83
CA GLU A 486 32.83 12.48 7.32
C GLU A 486 31.89 11.89 6.28
N ALA A 487 31.02 12.71 5.67
CA ALA A 487 30.15 12.29 4.57
C ALA A 487 30.96 11.73 3.39
N ARG A 488 32.10 12.34 3.05
CA ARG A 488 33.00 11.83 1.99
C ARG A 488 33.62 10.48 2.36
N GLN A 489 34.09 10.32 3.61
CA GLN A 489 34.67 9.05 4.08
C GLN A 489 33.62 7.94 4.10
N LEU A 490 32.40 8.25 4.57
CA LEU A 490 31.30 7.31 4.57
C LEU A 490 30.83 6.95 3.16
N GLY A 491 30.79 7.88 2.22
CA GLY A 491 30.55 7.60 0.80
C GLY A 491 31.51 6.55 0.22
N ILE A 492 32.81 6.64 0.56
CA ILE A 492 33.80 5.63 0.20
C ILE A 492 33.52 4.29 0.90
N ALA A 493 33.08 4.33 2.17
CA ALA A 493 32.78 3.12 2.93
C ALA A 493 31.51 2.42 2.40
N VAL A 494 30.49 3.17 1.99
CA VAL A 494 29.29 2.68 1.31
C VAL A 494 29.66 1.97 0.00
N ASN A 495 30.48 2.60 -0.84
CA ASN A 495 30.94 1.98 -2.09
C ASN A 495 31.69 0.65 -1.82
N ARG A 496 32.57 0.60 -0.82
CA ARG A 496 33.24 -0.64 -0.42
C ARG A 496 32.25 -1.72 0.08
N ALA A 497 31.23 -1.32 0.82
CA ALA A 497 30.20 -2.24 1.29
C ALA A 497 29.38 -2.78 0.11
N PHE A 498 29.04 -1.95 -0.88
CA PHE A 498 28.37 -2.37 -2.11
C PHE A 498 29.17 -3.43 -2.87
N LEU A 499 30.47 -3.22 -3.07
CA LEU A 499 31.32 -4.21 -3.75
C LEU A 499 31.36 -5.55 -2.98
N ARG A 500 31.35 -5.51 -1.65
CA ARG A 500 31.31 -6.71 -0.81
C ARG A 500 29.97 -7.43 -0.89
N ILE A 501 28.85 -6.70 -0.95
CA ILE A 501 27.53 -7.32 -1.19
C ILE A 501 27.52 -7.95 -2.57
N LYS A 502 27.92 -7.24 -3.62
CA LYS A 502 27.96 -7.78 -4.97
C LYS A 502 28.75 -9.09 -5.03
N ALA A 503 29.91 -9.15 -4.38
CA ALA A 503 30.70 -10.38 -4.28
C ALA A 503 30.02 -11.50 -3.47
N ALA A 504 29.29 -11.16 -2.38
CA ALA A 504 28.63 -12.15 -1.53
C ALA A 504 27.37 -12.75 -2.17
N TYR A 505 26.71 -12.00 -3.05
CA TYR A 505 25.48 -12.40 -3.74
C TYR A 505 25.70 -12.89 -5.17
N SER A 506 26.90 -12.71 -5.72
CA SER A 506 27.28 -13.37 -6.97
C SER A 506 27.35 -14.88 -6.79
N PRO A 507 26.96 -15.69 -7.81
CA PRO A 507 26.98 -17.14 -7.75
C PRO A 507 28.38 -17.71 -7.53
#